data_9508f5dccbbef1b9960c91eeb021d19d
#
_entry.id   9508f5dccbbef1b9960c91eeb021d19d
#
_cell.length_a   1.000
_cell.length_b   1.000
_cell.length_c   1.000
_cell.angle_alpha   90.00
_cell.angle_beta   90.00
_cell.angle_gamma   90.00
#
_symmetry.space_group_name_H-M   'P 1'
#
loop_
_entity.id
_entity.type
_entity.pdbx_description
1 polymer ?
#
loop_
_entity_poly.entity_id
_entity_poly.type
_entity_poly.pdbx_seq_one_letter_code
_entity_poly.pdbx_strand_id
1 'polypeptide(L)'
;TRLKLSEFDVVQYGRKLTFLAEHCAEQGVPFTFHHHMGTAVESEHEIDSVMSNTGEAVGLLLDTGHLLFGGGNISSVISKHGSRINHVHTKDIRSKVMDSINKKEKSFLDSVLMGIFTVPGDGMIDYEEVMQQLYKVGYEGWVIIEAEQDPAKANPLESVSYTHLTLPTIFRV
;
A
#
# COMPACT_ATOMS: atom_id res chain seq x y z
N THR A 1 -15.49 -12.08 -7.76
CA THR A 1 -15.44 -10.81 -8.52
C THR A 1 -15.49 -9.68 -7.48
N ARG A 2 -14.46 -8.82 -7.43
CA ARG A 2 -14.47 -7.67 -6.51
C ARG A 2 -15.45 -6.59 -6.96
N LEU A 3 -15.91 -5.76 -6.03
CA LEU A 3 -16.70 -4.57 -6.31
C LEU A 3 -15.88 -3.61 -7.17
N LYS A 4 -16.52 -3.00 -8.18
CA LYS A 4 -15.96 -1.86 -8.94
C LYS A 4 -16.87 -0.67 -8.77
N LEU A 5 -16.27 0.49 -8.51
CA LEU A 5 -16.99 1.74 -8.42
C LEU A 5 -17.23 2.30 -9.83
N SER A 6 -18.43 2.79 -10.09
CA SER A 6 -18.68 3.64 -11.26
C SER A 6 -18.07 5.05 -11.04
N GLU A 7 -17.95 5.85 -12.09
CA GLU A 7 -17.51 7.24 -11.94
C GLU A 7 -18.39 8.03 -10.96
N PHE A 8 -19.69 7.81 -11.00
CA PHE A 8 -20.62 8.42 -10.04
C PHE A 8 -20.33 7.98 -8.60
N ASP A 9 -20.10 6.66 -8.38
CA ASP A 9 -19.78 6.14 -7.05
C ASP A 9 -18.48 6.70 -6.51
N VAL A 10 -17.45 6.84 -7.37
CA VAL A 10 -16.15 7.43 -6.98
C VAL A 10 -16.33 8.87 -6.51
N VAL A 11 -17.11 9.70 -7.22
CA VAL A 11 -17.40 11.09 -6.81
C VAL A 11 -18.11 11.12 -5.46
N GLN A 12 -19.13 10.27 -5.25
CA GLN A 12 -19.86 10.22 -3.97
C GLN A 12 -18.98 9.71 -2.84
N TYR A 13 -18.14 8.72 -3.12
CA TYR A 13 -17.19 8.16 -2.16
C TYR A 13 -16.15 9.21 -1.75
N GLY A 14 -15.56 9.90 -2.72
CA GLY A 14 -14.59 10.96 -2.48
C GLY A 14 -15.14 12.10 -1.62
N ARG A 15 -16.38 12.53 -1.86
CA ARG A 15 -17.06 13.54 -1.03
C ARG A 15 -17.22 13.08 0.43
N LYS A 16 -17.60 11.82 0.64
CA LYS A 16 -17.77 11.25 2.00
C LYS A 16 -16.44 11.14 2.71
N LEU A 17 -15.38 10.70 2.01
CA LEU A 17 -14.03 10.64 2.56
C LEU A 17 -13.53 12.03 2.95
N THR A 18 -13.75 13.02 2.09
CA THR A 18 -13.37 14.42 2.35
C THR A 18 -14.04 14.95 3.60
N PHE A 19 -15.37 14.81 3.70
CA PHE A 19 -16.12 15.23 4.89
C PHE A 19 -15.60 14.58 6.18
N LEU A 20 -15.33 13.27 6.13
CA LEU A 20 -14.78 12.54 7.27
C LEU A 20 -13.37 13.02 7.64
N ALA A 21 -12.51 13.21 6.64
CA ALA A 21 -11.13 13.63 6.84
C ALA A 21 -11.03 15.05 7.39
N GLU A 22 -11.88 15.98 6.92
CA GLU A 22 -11.98 17.33 7.45
C GLU A 22 -12.41 17.32 8.93
N HIS A 23 -13.44 16.52 9.25
CA HIS A 23 -13.86 16.37 10.65
C HIS A 23 -12.75 15.78 11.54
N CYS A 24 -12.02 14.77 11.07
CA CYS A 24 -10.88 14.21 11.80
C CYS A 24 -9.78 15.27 12.01
N ALA A 25 -9.49 16.07 10.98
CA ALA A 25 -8.48 17.12 11.03
C ALA A 25 -8.84 18.21 12.06
N GLU A 26 -10.11 18.60 12.17
CA GLU A 26 -10.61 19.52 13.21
C GLU A 26 -10.35 19.00 14.63
N GLN A 27 -10.28 17.68 14.81
CA GLN A 27 -9.95 17.04 16.08
C GLN A 27 -8.44 16.77 16.26
N GLY A 28 -7.59 17.23 15.33
CA GLY A 28 -6.14 17.03 15.36
C GLY A 28 -5.71 15.59 14.97
N VAL A 29 -6.60 14.80 14.34
CA VAL A 29 -6.32 13.43 13.91
C VAL A 29 -6.24 13.39 12.38
N PRO A 30 -5.05 13.22 11.78
CA PRO A 30 -4.92 13.08 10.33
C PRO A 30 -5.64 11.82 9.84
N PHE A 31 -6.40 11.98 8.75
CA PHE A 31 -7.07 10.85 8.09
C PHE A 31 -6.19 10.31 6.98
N THR A 32 -6.14 8.98 6.82
CA THR A 32 -5.46 8.35 5.71
C THR A 32 -6.34 7.30 5.03
N PHE A 33 -6.36 7.31 3.70
CA PHE A 33 -7.07 6.35 2.87
C PHE A 33 -6.13 5.21 2.47
N HIS A 34 -6.52 3.98 2.76
CA HIS A 34 -5.76 2.78 2.42
C HIS A 34 -6.41 2.05 1.23
N HIS A 35 -5.75 2.05 0.06
CA HIS A 35 -6.08 1.14 -1.03
C HIS A 35 -5.66 -0.29 -0.69
N HIS A 36 -6.38 -1.30 -1.17
CA HIS A 36 -6.10 -2.68 -0.78
C HIS A 36 -6.55 -3.66 -1.86
N MET A 37 -5.74 -4.69 -2.15
CA MET A 37 -6.13 -5.74 -3.09
C MET A 37 -7.42 -6.44 -2.65
N GLY A 38 -8.24 -6.83 -3.62
CA GLY A 38 -9.54 -7.46 -3.38
C GLY A 38 -10.65 -6.51 -2.97
N THR A 39 -10.37 -5.21 -2.78
CA THR A 39 -11.36 -4.17 -2.46
C THR A 39 -11.82 -3.40 -3.70
N ALA A 40 -12.67 -2.41 -3.51
CA ALA A 40 -13.14 -1.55 -4.60
C ALA A 40 -12.05 -0.65 -5.18
N VAL A 41 -10.97 -0.38 -4.45
CA VAL A 41 -9.83 0.44 -4.86
C VAL A 41 -8.55 -0.38 -4.69
N GLU A 42 -8.07 -0.97 -5.79
CA GLU A 42 -6.92 -1.87 -5.84
C GLU A 42 -5.84 -1.39 -6.81
N SER A 43 -6.23 -1.00 -8.02
CA SER A 43 -5.31 -0.61 -9.08
C SER A 43 -4.87 0.86 -8.96
N GLU A 44 -3.71 1.20 -9.54
CA GLU A 44 -3.22 2.58 -9.61
C GLU A 44 -4.27 3.54 -10.20
N HIS A 45 -4.95 3.13 -11.28
CA HIS A 45 -6.01 3.94 -11.87
C HIS A 45 -7.17 4.22 -10.91
N GLU A 46 -7.56 3.24 -10.09
CA GLU A 46 -8.62 3.42 -9.08
C GLU A 46 -8.14 4.31 -7.93
N ILE A 47 -6.86 4.22 -7.54
CA ILE A 47 -6.23 5.14 -6.58
C ILE A 47 -6.27 6.56 -7.13
N ASP A 48 -5.78 6.77 -8.34
CA ASP A 48 -5.80 8.07 -9.02
C ASP A 48 -7.21 8.65 -9.06
N SER A 49 -8.19 7.82 -9.41
CA SER A 49 -9.60 8.22 -9.51
C SER A 49 -10.17 8.67 -8.16
N VAL A 50 -9.92 7.91 -7.08
CA VAL A 50 -10.38 8.30 -5.73
C VAL A 50 -9.65 9.56 -5.27
N MET A 51 -8.34 9.61 -5.35
CA MET A 51 -7.55 10.75 -4.87
C MET A 51 -7.90 12.05 -5.61
N SER A 52 -8.21 11.99 -6.91
CA SER A 52 -8.65 13.14 -7.70
C SER A 52 -10.05 13.64 -7.32
N ASN A 53 -10.86 12.82 -6.66
CA ASN A 53 -12.21 13.17 -6.21
C ASN A 53 -12.28 13.42 -4.69
N THR A 54 -11.14 13.55 -4.01
CA THR A 54 -11.04 13.85 -2.58
C THR A 54 -10.35 15.19 -2.33
N GLY A 55 -10.77 15.88 -1.25
CA GLY A 55 -10.11 17.09 -0.76
C GLY A 55 -8.75 16.81 -0.10
N GLU A 56 -7.98 17.87 0.15
CA GLU A 56 -6.60 17.82 0.66
C GLU A 56 -6.47 17.16 2.05
N ALA A 57 -7.53 17.18 2.86
CA ALA A 57 -7.53 16.54 4.18
C ALA A 57 -7.44 15.00 4.12
N VAL A 58 -7.73 14.39 2.96
CA VAL A 58 -7.62 12.94 2.76
C VAL A 58 -6.18 12.61 2.38
N GLY A 59 -5.40 12.08 3.32
CA GLY A 59 -4.09 11.51 3.04
C GLY A 59 -4.18 10.15 2.33
N LEU A 60 -3.08 9.72 1.73
CA LEU A 60 -2.93 8.41 1.11
C LEU A 60 -1.99 7.55 1.95
N LEU A 61 -2.43 6.34 2.29
CA LEU A 61 -1.54 5.29 2.74
C LEU A 61 -0.98 4.59 1.48
N LEU A 62 0.33 4.66 1.31
CA LEU A 62 1.04 3.88 0.30
C LEU A 62 1.38 2.51 0.85
N ASP A 63 0.68 1.47 0.40
CA ASP A 63 1.08 0.09 0.64
C ASP A 63 1.75 -0.47 -0.61
N THR A 64 3.04 -0.75 -0.51
CA THR A 64 3.86 -1.17 -1.65
C THR A 64 3.45 -2.53 -2.21
N GLY A 65 3.08 -3.48 -1.34
CA GLY A 65 2.68 -4.81 -1.74
C GLY A 65 1.31 -4.85 -2.41
N HIS A 66 0.31 -4.20 -1.83
CA HIS A 66 -1.02 -4.13 -2.43
C HIS A 66 -1.00 -3.40 -3.76
N LEU A 67 -0.24 -2.30 -3.87
CA LEU A 67 -0.10 -1.55 -5.11
C LEU A 67 0.51 -2.41 -6.21
N LEU A 68 1.64 -3.06 -5.92
CA LEU A 68 2.34 -3.89 -6.91
C LEU A 68 1.50 -5.11 -7.31
N PHE A 69 0.82 -5.76 -6.36
CA PHE A 69 -0.12 -6.83 -6.66
C PHE A 69 -1.28 -6.36 -7.56
N GLY A 70 -1.79 -5.15 -7.33
CA GLY A 70 -2.81 -4.49 -8.17
C GLY A 70 -2.33 -4.15 -9.59
N GLY A 71 -1.04 -4.33 -9.87
CA GLY A 71 -0.41 -4.01 -11.16
C GLY A 71 -0.02 -2.54 -11.28
N GLY A 72 0.01 -1.79 -10.17
CA GLY A 72 0.44 -0.41 -10.13
C GLY A 72 1.96 -0.26 -10.05
N ASN A 73 2.43 0.96 -10.28
CA ASN A 73 3.84 1.34 -10.21
C ASN A 73 4.07 2.25 -9.00
N ILE A 74 4.95 1.82 -8.07
CA ILE A 74 5.22 2.54 -6.82
C ILE A 74 5.77 3.94 -7.10
N SER A 75 6.73 4.05 -8.01
CA SER A 75 7.35 5.33 -8.38
C SER A 75 6.34 6.30 -8.98
N SER A 76 5.41 5.79 -9.78
CA SER A 76 4.32 6.58 -10.37
C SER A 76 3.39 7.15 -9.30
N VAL A 77 2.96 6.32 -8.35
CA VAL A 77 2.07 6.76 -7.25
C VAL A 77 2.78 7.76 -6.34
N ILE A 78 4.05 7.54 -5.98
CA ILE A 78 4.83 8.51 -5.20
C ILE A 78 4.96 9.84 -5.96
N SER A 79 5.26 9.80 -7.24
CA SER A 79 5.39 11.02 -8.06
C SER A 79 4.09 11.82 -8.16
N LYS A 80 2.95 11.14 -8.30
CA LYS A 80 1.63 11.79 -8.46
C LYS A 80 1.04 12.28 -7.14
N HIS A 81 1.19 11.49 -6.08
CA HIS A 81 0.47 11.69 -4.82
C HIS A 81 1.39 11.94 -3.63
N GLY A 82 2.70 12.16 -3.85
CA GLY A 82 3.69 12.28 -2.79
C GLY A 82 3.32 13.29 -1.70
N SER A 83 2.80 14.46 -2.07
CA SER A 83 2.33 15.48 -1.13
C SER A 83 1.13 15.06 -0.26
N ARG A 84 0.43 14.01 -0.68
CA ARG A 84 -0.75 13.45 0.00
C ARG A 84 -0.44 12.16 0.76
N ILE A 85 0.75 11.55 0.53
CA ILE A 85 1.17 10.35 1.27
C ILE A 85 1.50 10.77 2.70
N ASN A 86 0.75 10.29 3.67
CA ASN A 86 0.95 10.57 5.09
C ASN A 86 1.15 9.29 5.94
N HIS A 87 1.14 8.12 5.29
CA HIS A 87 1.43 6.83 5.93
C HIS A 87 1.98 5.84 4.89
N VAL A 88 2.88 4.95 5.30
CA VAL A 88 3.49 3.96 4.40
C VAL A 88 3.49 2.58 5.06
N HIS A 89 3.01 1.57 4.31
CA HIS A 89 3.21 0.16 4.61
C HIS A 89 4.26 -0.42 3.67
N THR A 90 5.31 -0.96 4.23
CA THR A 90 6.34 -1.68 3.48
C THR A 90 6.03 -3.17 3.52
N LYS A 91 5.27 -3.60 2.54
CA LYS A 91 4.90 -4.99 2.30
C LYS A 91 5.56 -5.45 1.00
N ASP A 92 6.39 -6.50 1.06
CA ASP A 92 7.09 -6.99 -0.10
C ASP A 92 6.34 -8.15 -0.79
N ILE A 93 6.70 -8.45 -2.02
CA ILE A 93 6.06 -9.49 -2.85
C ILE A 93 7.10 -10.47 -3.36
N ARG A 94 6.80 -11.76 -3.26
CA ARG A 94 7.59 -12.81 -3.89
C ARG A 94 7.20 -12.97 -5.36
N SER A 95 8.09 -12.59 -6.28
CA SER A 95 7.85 -12.60 -7.74
C SER A 95 7.39 -13.97 -8.24
N LYS A 96 8.06 -15.04 -7.84
CA LYS A 96 7.72 -16.41 -8.26
C LYS A 96 6.29 -16.82 -7.88
N VAL A 97 5.83 -16.37 -6.71
CA VAL A 97 4.45 -16.62 -6.27
C VAL A 97 3.49 -15.77 -7.08
N MET A 98 3.80 -14.48 -7.27
CA MET A 98 3.00 -13.55 -8.06
C MET A 98 2.77 -14.09 -9.49
N ASP A 99 3.82 -14.60 -10.15
CA ASP A 99 3.75 -15.16 -11.50
C ASP A 99 2.87 -16.44 -11.58
N SER A 100 2.73 -17.16 -10.46
CA SER A 100 1.92 -18.38 -10.38
C SER A 100 0.44 -18.12 -10.08
N ILE A 101 0.07 -16.92 -9.66
CA ILE A 101 -1.29 -16.59 -9.23
C ILE A 101 -2.18 -16.25 -10.42
N ASN A 102 -3.22 -17.04 -10.63
CA ASN A 102 -4.32 -16.65 -11.50
C ASN A 102 -5.30 -15.75 -10.72
N LYS A 103 -5.17 -14.44 -10.86
CA LYS A 103 -6.01 -13.44 -10.17
C LYS A 103 -7.51 -13.54 -10.49
N LYS A 104 -7.90 -14.27 -11.54
CA LYS A 104 -9.32 -14.51 -11.87
C LYS A 104 -9.94 -15.63 -11.04
N GLU A 105 -9.12 -16.54 -10.55
CA GLU A 105 -9.54 -17.76 -9.84
C GLU A 105 -9.21 -17.73 -8.35
N LYS A 106 -8.18 -16.99 -7.97
CA LYS A 106 -7.70 -16.91 -6.59
C LYS A 106 -8.22 -15.67 -5.89
N SER A 107 -8.69 -15.86 -4.67
CA SER A 107 -9.06 -14.78 -3.77
C SER A 107 -7.81 -14.11 -3.17
N PHE A 108 -8.01 -13.00 -2.47
CA PHE A 108 -6.99 -12.39 -1.64
C PHE A 108 -6.41 -13.39 -0.64
N LEU A 109 -7.27 -14.06 0.14
CA LEU A 109 -6.84 -15.04 1.12
C LEU A 109 -6.06 -16.21 0.49
N ASP A 110 -6.50 -16.73 -0.65
CA ASP A 110 -5.76 -17.76 -1.38
C ASP A 110 -4.33 -17.28 -1.70
N SER A 111 -4.19 -16.04 -2.14
CA SER A 111 -2.90 -15.45 -2.49
C SER A 111 -1.99 -15.31 -1.26
N VAL A 112 -2.54 -14.87 -0.12
CA VAL A 112 -1.82 -14.83 1.18
C VAL A 112 -1.38 -16.22 1.59
N LEU A 113 -2.28 -17.22 1.52
CA LEU A 113 -1.97 -18.61 1.86
C LEU A 113 -0.97 -19.27 0.90
N MET A 114 -0.86 -18.77 -0.33
CA MET A 114 0.20 -19.14 -1.28
C MET A 114 1.55 -18.49 -0.94
N GLY A 115 1.58 -17.50 -0.04
CA GLY A 115 2.78 -16.82 0.41
C GLY A 115 3.22 -15.68 -0.50
N ILE A 116 2.28 -14.96 -1.11
CA ILE A 116 2.56 -13.83 -2.00
C ILE A 116 3.30 -12.70 -1.28
N PHE A 117 2.84 -12.34 -0.08
CA PHE A 117 3.43 -11.27 0.70
C PHE A 117 4.56 -11.73 1.60
N THR A 118 5.49 -10.84 1.85
CA THR A 118 6.64 -11.07 2.71
C THR A 118 7.17 -9.76 3.29
N VAL A 119 8.19 -9.87 4.11
CA VAL A 119 8.88 -8.73 4.74
C VAL A 119 9.79 -8.01 3.74
N PRO A 120 10.03 -6.71 3.91
CA PRO A 120 10.97 -5.95 3.09
C PRO A 120 12.34 -6.63 2.95
N GLY A 121 12.79 -6.78 1.71
CA GLY A 121 14.08 -7.38 1.37
C GLY A 121 14.05 -8.89 1.11
N ASP A 122 12.94 -9.58 1.41
CA ASP A 122 12.73 -11.01 1.05
C ASP A 122 11.87 -11.15 -0.22
N GLY A 123 11.56 -10.06 -0.90
CA GLY A 123 10.73 -10.03 -2.11
C GLY A 123 11.44 -9.37 -3.28
N MET A 124 10.65 -8.69 -4.12
CA MET A 124 11.13 -8.10 -5.36
C MET A 124 11.17 -6.57 -5.36
N ILE A 125 10.72 -5.92 -4.28
CA ILE A 125 10.65 -4.46 -4.21
C ILE A 125 12.01 -3.89 -3.79
N ASP A 126 12.52 -2.96 -4.59
CA ASP A 126 13.72 -2.19 -4.24
C ASP A 126 13.35 -1.09 -3.23
N TYR A 127 13.51 -1.40 -1.95
CA TYR A 127 13.20 -0.45 -0.89
C TYR A 127 14.19 0.70 -0.76
N GLU A 128 15.41 0.56 -1.27
CA GLU A 128 16.34 1.69 -1.34
C GLU A 128 15.78 2.75 -2.30
N GLU A 129 15.32 2.34 -3.48
CA GLU A 129 14.69 3.23 -4.44
C GLU A 129 13.39 3.85 -3.87
N VAL A 130 12.52 3.05 -3.22
CA VAL A 130 11.27 3.54 -2.62
C VAL A 130 11.56 4.62 -1.58
N MET A 131 12.52 4.39 -0.67
CA MET A 131 12.86 5.36 0.38
C MET A 131 13.48 6.64 -0.19
N GLN A 132 14.34 6.53 -1.19
CA GLN A 132 14.89 7.69 -1.89
C GLN A 132 13.80 8.55 -2.54
N GLN A 133 12.78 7.91 -3.12
CA GLN A 133 11.65 8.63 -3.72
C GLN A 133 10.77 9.30 -2.67
N LEU A 134 10.46 8.62 -1.56
CA LEU A 134 9.72 9.20 -0.44
C LEU A 134 10.48 10.40 0.16
N TYR A 135 11.79 10.29 0.33
CA TYR A 135 12.63 11.40 0.76
C TYR A 135 12.58 12.59 -0.20
N LYS A 136 12.66 12.35 -1.51
CA LYS A 136 12.59 13.41 -2.54
C LYS A 136 11.27 14.19 -2.53
N VAL A 137 10.16 13.54 -2.20
CA VAL A 137 8.85 14.21 -2.08
C VAL A 137 8.60 14.81 -0.69
N GLY A 138 9.58 14.72 0.21
CA GLY A 138 9.52 15.30 1.55
C GLY A 138 8.58 14.53 2.50
N TYR A 139 8.49 13.21 2.33
CA TYR A 139 7.65 12.38 3.21
C TYR A 139 8.16 12.43 4.65
N GLU A 140 7.26 12.77 5.56
CA GLU A 140 7.47 12.72 7.01
C GLU A 140 6.31 11.92 7.64
N GLY A 141 6.60 10.73 8.17
CA GLY A 141 5.55 9.89 8.74
C GLY A 141 6.05 8.51 9.15
N TRP A 142 5.12 7.66 9.51
CA TRP A 142 5.41 6.30 9.90
C TRP A 142 5.64 5.40 8.67
N VAL A 143 6.68 4.59 8.74
CA VAL A 143 6.91 3.47 7.81
C VAL A 143 6.69 2.19 8.60
N ILE A 144 5.59 1.52 8.33
CA ILE A 144 5.17 0.31 9.03
C ILE A 144 5.56 -0.91 8.19
N ILE A 145 6.26 -1.84 8.83
CA ILE A 145 6.57 -3.14 8.23
C ILE A 145 5.37 -4.05 8.39
N GLU A 146 4.88 -4.55 7.28
CA GLU A 146 3.75 -5.46 7.26
C GLU A 146 4.06 -6.65 6.34
N ALA A 147 3.94 -7.88 6.84
CA ALA A 147 4.26 -9.07 6.07
C ALA A 147 3.03 -9.80 5.54
N GLU A 148 1.91 -9.74 6.25
CA GLU A 148 0.63 -10.40 5.91
C GLU A 148 0.82 -11.84 5.42
N GLN A 149 1.36 -12.67 6.30
CA GLN A 149 1.74 -14.04 6.03
C GLN A 149 0.91 -15.04 6.84
N ASP A 150 0.77 -16.26 6.30
CA ASP A 150 0.25 -17.40 7.05
C ASP A 150 1.27 -17.82 8.15
N PRO A 151 0.97 -17.66 9.45
CA PRO A 151 1.91 -17.99 10.52
C PRO A 151 2.24 -19.49 10.60
N ALA A 152 1.43 -20.35 9.96
CA ALA A 152 1.74 -21.77 9.87
C ALA A 152 2.87 -22.08 8.87
N LYS A 153 3.17 -21.13 7.97
CA LYS A 153 4.20 -21.28 6.93
C LYS A 153 5.37 -20.31 7.09
N ALA A 154 5.13 -19.16 7.70
CA ALA A 154 6.13 -18.14 7.93
C ALA A 154 6.19 -17.83 9.43
N ASN A 155 7.31 -18.17 10.05
CA ASN A 155 7.50 -17.92 11.48
C ASN A 155 7.59 -16.40 11.74
N PRO A 156 6.68 -15.81 12.55
CA PRO A 156 6.68 -14.37 12.80
C PRO A 156 7.99 -13.86 13.43
N LEU A 157 8.62 -14.65 14.30
CA LEU A 157 9.89 -14.26 14.93
C LEU A 157 11.03 -14.19 13.91
N GLU A 158 11.10 -15.13 12.98
CA GLU A 158 12.09 -15.11 11.90
C GLU A 158 11.89 -13.90 10.98
N SER A 159 10.61 -13.62 10.61
CA SER A 159 10.24 -12.47 9.80
C SER A 159 10.66 -11.15 10.47
N VAL A 160 10.37 -10.97 11.76
CA VAL A 160 10.78 -9.78 12.52
C VAL A 160 12.31 -9.69 12.64
N SER A 161 12.98 -10.79 12.89
CA SER A 161 14.45 -10.82 12.96
C SER A 161 15.08 -10.44 11.62
N TYR A 162 14.54 -10.93 10.51
CA TYR A 162 14.99 -10.58 9.18
C TYR A 162 14.88 -9.07 8.90
N THR A 163 13.75 -8.46 9.23
CA THR A 163 13.55 -7.01 9.05
C THR A 163 14.50 -6.17 9.87
N HIS A 164 14.80 -6.57 11.11
CA HIS A 164 15.78 -5.87 11.96
C HIS A 164 17.21 -5.92 11.42
N LEU A 165 17.54 -6.96 10.64
CA LEU A 165 18.86 -7.08 10.00
C LEU A 165 18.92 -6.30 8.68
N THR A 166 17.82 -6.24 7.94
CA THR A 166 17.78 -5.70 6.58
C THR A 166 17.52 -4.18 6.56
N LEU A 167 16.57 -3.71 7.36
CA LEU A 167 16.18 -2.29 7.36
C LEU A 167 17.30 -1.32 7.76
N PRO A 168 18.16 -1.58 8.76
CA PRO A 168 19.28 -0.69 9.07
C PRO A 168 20.27 -0.52 7.90
N THR A 169 20.25 -1.46 6.96
CA THR A 169 21.09 -1.39 5.75
C THR A 169 20.41 -0.60 4.64
N ILE A 170 19.09 -0.70 4.52
CA ILE A 170 18.27 0.02 3.54
C ILE A 170 18.11 1.50 3.94
N PHE A 171 17.97 1.79 5.23
CA PHE A 171 17.73 3.14 5.77
C PHE A 171 19.00 3.91 6.21
N ARG A 172 20.19 3.47 5.83
CA ARG A 172 21.39 4.29 5.99
C ARG A 172 21.36 5.45 4.99
N VAL A 173 20.74 6.54 5.43
CA VAL A 173 20.87 7.87 4.82
C VAL A 173 22.06 8.57 5.47
#